data_0c3a44a34e5a5034e71fd70e48d18ea9
#
_entry.id   0c3a44a34e5a5034e71fd70e48d18ea9
#
_cell.length_a   1.000
_cell.length_b   1.000
_cell.length_c   1.000
_cell.angle_alpha   90.00
_cell.angle_beta   90.00
_cell.angle_gamma   90.00
#
_symmetry.space_group_name_H-M   'P 1'
#
loop_
_entity.id
_entity.type
_entity.pdbx_description
1 polymer ?
#
loop_
_entity_poly.entity_id
_entity_poly.type
_entity_poly.pdbx_seq_one_letter_code
_entity_poly.pdbx_strand_id
1 'polypeptide(L)'
;IMAGVPAISLEKHLARIIAEQKYTVVLIKQKGIPPNVTRYLDTVVSPGTNFDFVLDQDENNITSLLIDQIRGIYLVGYSAIDVTTGKCYYNEVHGTSEDKFFALDEVFNYMNMHKTNEIIVSFADKNINQKEVLDYLELSLKTFHIGHFRPKISYQNELFKNVFNIQSLLTSIEHLDMERVPLSTESLAVLIDFVIGHDSNIIQKLSHPQKLDVSRYIYLGNNALEQLNVIETTHN
;
A
#
# COMPACT_ATOMS: atom_id res chain seq x y z
N ILE A 1 19.37 10.58 -9.47
CA ILE A 1 20.21 10.21 -10.63
C ILE A 1 19.37 10.38 -11.88
N MET A 2 19.91 11.04 -12.90
CA MET A 2 19.22 11.23 -14.18
C MET A 2 20.01 10.45 -15.26
N ALA A 3 19.33 9.59 -16.00
CA ALA A 3 19.93 8.81 -17.07
C ALA A 3 19.03 8.85 -18.32
N GLY A 4 19.63 8.89 -19.49
CA GLY A 4 18.92 8.80 -20.76
C GLY A 4 19.11 7.40 -21.38
N VAL A 5 17.99 6.79 -21.80
CA VAL A 5 18.00 5.49 -22.46
C VAL A 5 17.26 5.56 -23.79
N PRO A 6 17.64 4.76 -24.81
CA PRO A 6 16.88 4.66 -26.05
C PRO A 6 15.45 4.15 -25.78
N ALA A 7 14.45 4.71 -26.45
CA ALA A 7 13.05 4.33 -26.25
C ALA A 7 12.80 2.80 -26.46
N ILE A 8 13.50 2.19 -27.40
CA ILE A 8 13.39 0.75 -27.70
C ILE A 8 13.82 -0.14 -26.53
N SER A 9 14.76 0.32 -25.70
CA SER A 9 15.30 -0.45 -24.57
C SER A 9 14.74 -0.01 -23.21
N LEU A 10 13.82 0.96 -23.20
CA LEU A 10 13.26 1.55 -21.97
C LEU A 10 12.63 0.49 -21.07
N GLU A 11 11.75 -0.34 -21.58
CA GLU A 11 11.04 -1.38 -20.82
C GLU A 11 12.01 -2.35 -20.13
N LYS A 12 13.04 -2.80 -20.87
CA LYS A 12 14.07 -3.70 -20.32
C LYS A 12 14.82 -3.07 -19.14
N HIS A 13 15.15 -1.77 -19.23
CA HIS A 13 15.85 -1.06 -18.17
C HIS A 13 14.93 -0.79 -16.97
N LEU A 14 13.68 -0.44 -17.23
CA LEU A 14 12.67 -0.26 -16.17
C LEU A 14 12.45 -1.55 -15.39
N ALA A 15 12.17 -2.65 -16.08
CA ALA A 15 11.97 -3.95 -15.43
C ALA A 15 13.14 -4.31 -14.50
N ARG A 16 14.38 -4.06 -14.94
CA ARG A 16 15.57 -4.36 -14.15
C ARG A 16 15.70 -3.47 -12.91
N ILE A 17 15.45 -2.15 -13.04
CA ILE A 17 15.56 -1.22 -11.92
C ILE A 17 14.48 -1.50 -10.88
N ILE A 18 13.26 -1.80 -11.32
CA ILE A 18 12.12 -2.06 -10.43
C ILE A 18 12.24 -3.42 -9.75
N ALA A 19 12.81 -4.42 -10.42
CA ALA A 19 13.08 -5.72 -9.82
C ALA A 19 14.01 -5.64 -8.58
N GLU A 20 14.83 -4.59 -8.48
CA GLU A 20 15.64 -4.34 -7.28
C GLU A 20 14.82 -3.86 -6.08
N GLN A 21 13.55 -3.50 -6.25
CA GLN A 21 12.60 -3.03 -5.22
C GLN A 21 13.11 -1.86 -4.34
N LYS A 22 14.04 -1.06 -4.87
CA LYS A 22 14.69 0.03 -4.13
C LYS A 22 14.40 1.42 -4.69
N TYR A 23 13.94 1.50 -5.93
CA TYR A 23 13.88 2.77 -6.65
C TYR A 23 12.48 3.05 -7.20
N THR A 24 12.06 4.29 -7.06
CA THR A 24 10.95 4.85 -7.85
C THR A 24 11.54 5.54 -9.08
N VAL A 25 11.02 5.23 -10.24
CA VAL A 25 11.50 5.75 -11.53
C VAL A 25 10.51 6.77 -12.06
N VAL A 26 11.01 7.98 -12.33
CA VAL A 26 10.24 9.06 -12.95
C VAL A 26 10.57 9.12 -14.43
N LEU A 27 9.59 8.85 -15.28
CA LEU A 27 9.72 8.94 -16.74
C LEU A 27 9.41 10.34 -17.23
N ILE A 28 10.36 10.93 -17.93
CA ILE A 28 10.21 12.24 -18.55
C ILE A 28 10.34 12.08 -20.06
N LYS A 29 9.27 12.39 -20.79
CA LYS A 29 9.26 12.40 -22.25
C LYS A 29 9.53 13.79 -22.80
N GLN A 30 9.98 13.82 -24.05
CA GLN A 30 10.21 15.05 -24.80
C GLN A 30 9.22 15.14 -25.96
N LYS A 31 8.68 16.34 -26.15
CA LYS A 31 7.79 16.66 -27.28
C LYS A 31 8.31 17.91 -28.01
N GLY A 32 8.24 17.91 -29.34
CA GLY A 32 8.68 19.01 -30.19
C GLY A 32 9.87 18.64 -31.07
N ILE A 33 10.26 19.57 -31.91
CA ILE A 33 11.41 19.46 -32.84
C ILE A 33 12.50 20.41 -32.36
N PRO A 34 13.77 19.98 -32.31
CA PRO A 34 14.86 20.88 -31.95
C PRO A 34 14.88 22.14 -32.83
N PRO A 35 15.12 23.35 -32.22
CA PRO A 35 15.53 23.60 -30.85
C PRO A 35 14.39 23.69 -29.83
N ASN A 36 13.12 23.68 -30.25
CA ASN A 36 11.93 23.91 -29.40
C ASN A 36 11.41 22.58 -28.83
N VAL A 37 12.16 21.99 -27.90
CA VAL A 37 11.78 20.75 -27.22
C VAL A 37 11.26 21.06 -25.81
N THR A 38 10.06 20.61 -25.50
CA THR A 38 9.48 20.66 -24.16
C THR A 38 9.58 19.28 -23.49
N ARG A 39 9.83 19.28 -22.19
CA ARG A 39 9.86 18.07 -21.36
C ARG A 39 8.62 18.02 -20.49
N TYR A 40 8.03 16.85 -20.35
CA TYR A 40 6.88 16.65 -19.48
C TYR A 40 7.01 15.34 -18.72
N LEU A 41 6.40 15.29 -17.53
CA LEU A 41 6.26 14.08 -16.75
C LEU A 41 5.32 13.14 -17.51
N ASP A 42 5.78 11.93 -17.78
CA ASP A 42 4.98 10.89 -18.43
C ASP A 42 4.37 9.95 -17.39
N THR A 43 5.20 9.30 -16.61
CA THR A 43 4.77 8.29 -15.64
C THR A 43 5.74 8.23 -14.47
N VAL A 44 5.23 7.89 -13.30
CA VAL A 44 6.02 7.54 -12.12
C VAL A 44 5.79 6.05 -11.86
N VAL A 45 6.86 5.26 -11.85
CA VAL A 45 6.79 3.81 -11.64
C VAL A 45 7.52 3.45 -10.37
N SER A 46 6.83 2.84 -9.42
CA SER A 46 7.39 2.31 -8.18
C SER A 46 7.24 0.78 -8.13
N PRO A 47 7.90 0.09 -7.18
CA PRO A 47 7.76 -1.36 -7.05
C PRO A 47 6.32 -1.84 -6.88
N GLY A 48 5.49 -1.07 -6.18
CA GLY A 48 4.07 -1.37 -5.97
C GLY A 48 3.16 -0.98 -7.13
N THR A 49 3.50 0.07 -7.90
CA THR A 49 2.65 0.57 -9.01
C THR A 49 3.05 0.05 -10.38
N ASN A 50 3.90 -0.96 -10.43
CA ASN A 50 4.39 -1.52 -11.68
C ASN A 50 3.44 -2.59 -12.23
N PHE A 51 2.69 -2.29 -13.31
CA PHE A 51 1.74 -3.21 -13.95
C PHE A 51 2.34 -4.02 -15.09
N ASP A 52 3.21 -3.38 -15.88
CA ASP A 52 3.64 -3.90 -17.16
C ASP A 52 4.73 -4.97 -17.03
N PHE A 53 5.36 -5.08 -15.86
CA PHE A 53 6.54 -5.92 -15.67
C PHE A 53 6.37 -7.00 -14.59
N VAL A 54 5.16 -7.18 -14.05
CA VAL A 54 4.84 -8.32 -13.16
C VAL A 54 4.67 -9.54 -14.07
N LEU A 55 5.74 -10.30 -14.22
CA LEU A 55 5.78 -11.50 -15.07
C LEU A 55 5.03 -12.70 -14.49
N ASP A 56 4.62 -12.66 -13.23
CA ASP A 56 3.92 -13.73 -12.53
C ASP A 56 2.56 -13.26 -12.01
N GLN A 57 1.61 -14.21 -11.98
CA GLN A 57 0.22 -14.03 -11.49
C GLN A 57 0.12 -13.74 -9.99
N ASP A 58 1.20 -13.28 -9.38
CA ASP A 58 1.26 -12.96 -7.96
C ASP A 58 0.53 -11.64 -7.66
N GLU A 59 -0.13 -11.60 -6.51
CA GLU A 59 -0.73 -10.38 -5.97
C GLU A 59 0.33 -9.27 -5.85
N ASN A 60 -0.01 -8.07 -6.30
CA ASN A 60 0.84 -6.89 -6.14
C ASN A 60 0.17 -5.88 -5.21
N ASN A 61 0.36 -6.08 -3.91
CA ASN A 61 -0.28 -5.25 -2.90
C ASN A 61 0.57 -4.03 -2.54
N ILE A 62 -0.06 -2.86 -2.56
CA ILE A 62 0.41 -1.67 -1.86
C ILE A 62 -0.42 -1.55 -0.59
N THR A 63 0.23 -1.32 0.54
CA THR A 63 -0.43 -1.25 1.85
C THR A 63 -0.17 0.10 2.50
N SER A 64 -1.19 0.71 3.08
CA SER A 64 -1.09 1.89 3.92
C SER A 64 -1.41 1.54 5.36
N LEU A 65 -0.62 2.05 6.29
CA LEU A 65 -0.78 1.90 7.73
C LEU A 65 -0.95 3.28 8.36
N LEU A 66 -1.99 3.44 9.16
CA LEU A 66 -2.15 4.59 10.05
C LEU A 66 -2.08 4.11 11.49
N ILE A 67 -1.05 4.54 12.19
CA ILE A 67 -0.74 4.09 13.54
C ILE A 67 -1.06 5.20 14.54
N ASP A 68 -1.88 4.87 15.52
CA ASP A 68 -2.20 5.72 16.66
C ASP A 68 -1.80 5.04 17.96
N GLN A 69 -1.64 5.83 19.03
CA GLN A 69 -1.32 5.32 20.35
C GLN A 69 -2.08 6.09 21.43
N ILE A 70 -2.94 5.39 22.16
CA ILE A 70 -3.72 5.96 23.24
C ILE A 70 -3.32 5.26 24.55
N ARG A 71 -2.75 6.03 25.49
CA ARG A 71 -2.28 5.51 26.79
C ARG A 71 -1.31 4.33 26.67
N GLY A 72 -0.45 4.37 25.66
CA GLY A 72 0.52 3.31 25.38
C GLY A 72 -0.03 2.09 24.65
N ILE A 73 -1.34 2.04 24.34
CA ILE A 73 -1.98 0.98 23.57
C ILE A 73 -1.96 1.40 22.10
N TYR A 74 -1.46 0.54 21.22
CA TYR A 74 -1.44 0.79 19.78
C TYR A 74 -2.80 0.49 19.14
N LEU A 75 -3.19 1.36 18.22
CA LEU A 75 -4.33 1.20 17.34
C LEU A 75 -3.83 1.36 15.93
N VAL A 76 -4.21 0.46 15.04
CA VAL A 76 -3.74 0.51 13.65
C VAL A 76 -4.92 0.34 12.71
N GLY A 77 -5.12 1.35 11.85
CA GLY A 77 -5.93 1.22 10.67
C GLY A 77 -5.04 0.90 9.48
N TYR A 78 -5.35 -0.15 8.74
CA TYR A 78 -4.61 -0.47 7.54
C TYR A 78 -5.53 -0.75 6.36
N SER A 79 -5.02 -0.47 5.19
CA SER A 79 -5.70 -0.70 3.93
C SER A 79 -4.70 -1.20 2.89
N ALA A 80 -5.18 -1.99 1.95
CA ALA A 80 -4.37 -2.53 0.87
C ALA A 80 -5.12 -2.47 -0.46
N ILE A 81 -4.37 -2.23 -1.52
CA ILE A 81 -4.86 -2.30 -2.89
C ILE A 81 -3.99 -3.31 -3.63
N ASP A 82 -4.61 -4.37 -4.16
CA ASP A 82 -4.00 -5.17 -5.20
C ASP A 82 -4.16 -4.43 -6.53
N VAL A 83 -3.09 -3.82 -6.97
CA VAL A 83 -3.10 -3.00 -8.18
C VAL A 83 -3.32 -3.81 -9.46
N THR A 84 -3.07 -5.12 -9.43
CA THR A 84 -3.28 -6.03 -10.56
C THR A 84 -4.77 -6.29 -10.78
N THR A 85 -5.49 -6.56 -9.71
CA THR A 85 -6.93 -6.91 -9.76
C THR A 85 -7.86 -5.75 -9.43
N GLY A 86 -7.35 -4.67 -8.84
CA GLY A 86 -8.13 -3.54 -8.34
C GLY A 86 -8.89 -3.84 -7.04
N LYS A 87 -8.62 -4.95 -6.37
CA LYS A 87 -9.25 -5.28 -5.09
C LYS A 87 -8.73 -4.37 -3.99
N CYS A 88 -9.66 -3.83 -3.20
CA CYS A 88 -9.38 -2.98 -2.05
C CYS A 88 -9.77 -3.71 -0.77
N TYR A 89 -8.87 -3.70 0.22
CA TYR A 89 -9.13 -4.25 1.53
C TYR A 89 -8.82 -3.23 2.62
N TYR A 90 -9.53 -3.33 3.73
CA TYR A 90 -9.25 -2.54 4.93
C TYR A 90 -9.51 -3.35 6.19
N ASN A 91 -8.83 -2.98 7.25
CA ASN A 91 -9.14 -3.46 8.60
C ASN A 91 -8.60 -2.47 9.63
N GLU A 92 -9.24 -2.47 10.82
CA GLU A 92 -8.82 -1.66 11.95
C GLU A 92 -8.70 -2.57 13.17
N VAL A 93 -7.55 -2.52 13.81
CA VAL A 93 -7.23 -3.37 14.97
C VAL A 93 -6.80 -2.48 16.13
N HIS A 94 -7.30 -2.81 17.30
CA HIS A 94 -6.98 -2.11 18.53
C HIS A 94 -6.31 -3.07 19.49
N GLY A 95 -5.18 -2.66 20.06
CA GLY A 95 -4.58 -3.35 21.19
C GLY A 95 -5.48 -3.30 22.42
N THR A 96 -5.12 -4.05 23.44
CA THR A 96 -5.85 -4.11 24.70
C THR A 96 -4.97 -3.63 25.86
N SER A 97 -5.55 -3.50 27.06
CA SER A 97 -4.76 -3.22 28.27
C SER A 97 -3.81 -4.35 28.64
N GLU A 98 -4.15 -5.58 28.28
CA GLU A 98 -3.36 -6.79 28.54
C GLU A 98 -2.27 -6.99 27.48
N ASP A 99 -2.60 -6.65 26.22
CA ASP A 99 -1.69 -6.73 25.10
C ASP A 99 -1.72 -5.43 24.28
N LYS A 100 -0.80 -4.55 24.60
CA LYS A 100 -0.71 -3.21 23.99
C LYS A 100 -0.21 -3.25 22.54
N PHE A 101 0.51 -4.29 22.17
CA PHE A 101 1.12 -4.46 20.86
C PHE A 101 0.28 -5.31 19.91
N PHE A 102 -0.80 -5.92 20.38
CA PHE A 102 -1.67 -6.79 19.59
C PHE A 102 -2.01 -6.24 18.19
N ALA A 103 -2.29 -4.92 18.09
CA ALA A 103 -2.57 -4.30 16.80
C ALA A 103 -1.38 -4.30 15.84
N LEU A 104 -0.15 -4.19 16.36
CA LEU A 104 1.07 -4.27 15.56
C LEU A 104 1.35 -5.72 15.14
N ASP A 105 1.09 -6.70 16.01
CA ASP A 105 1.22 -8.13 15.69
C ASP A 105 0.29 -8.54 14.55
N GLU A 106 -0.96 -8.10 14.59
CA GLU A 106 -1.93 -8.38 13.52
C GLU A 106 -1.49 -7.80 12.18
N VAL A 107 -0.96 -6.58 12.18
CA VAL A 107 -0.43 -5.95 10.96
C VAL A 107 0.84 -6.63 10.48
N PHE A 108 1.73 -7.03 11.37
CA PHE A 108 2.94 -7.80 11.05
C PHE A 108 2.57 -9.12 10.39
N ASN A 109 1.62 -9.84 10.97
CA ASN A 109 1.09 -11.08 10.41
C ASN A 109 0.48 -10.85 9.02
N TYR A 110 -0.33 -9.81 8.86
CA TYR A 110 -0.91 -9.45 7.57
C TYR A 110 0.16 -9.22 6.49
N MET A 111 1.18 -8.41 6.80
CA MET A 111 2.26 -8.09 5.85
C MET A 111 3.13 -9.30 5.46
N ASN A 112 3.17 -10.32 6.31
CA ASN A 112 3.90 -11.56 6.03
C ASN A 112 3.06 -12.60 5.29
N MET A 113 1.74 -12.59 5.48
CA MET A 113 0.81 -13.47 4.73
C MET A 113 0.56 -12.98 3.30
N HIS A 114 0.51 -11.66 3.12
CA HIS A 114 0.26 -11.06 1.81
C HIS A 114 1.54 -10.43 1.27
N LYS A 115 1.86 -10.71 0.02
CA LYS A 115 3.01 -10.12 -0.66
C LYS A 115 2.79 -8.61 -0.80
N THR A 116 3.32 -7.83 0.16
CA THR A 116 3.27 -6.38 0.15
C THR A 116 4.56 -5.84 -0.46
N ASN A 117 4.46 -5.22 -1.62
CA ASN A 117 5.63 -4.70 -2.35
C ASN A 117 6.00 -3.27 -1.94
N GLU A 118 5.03 -2.50 -1.45
CA GLU A 118 5.24 -1.12 -1.04
C GLU A 118 4.32 -0.76 0.13
N ILE A 119 4.86 -0.04 1.11
CA ILE A 119 4.15 0.28 2.35
C ILE A 119 4.21 1.79 2.59
N ILE A 120 3.07 2.40 2.91
CA ILE A 120 2.98 3.77 3.36
C ILE A 120 2.67 3.75 4.86
N VAL A 121 3.51 4.35 5.68
CA VAL A 121 3.31 4.40 7.13
C VAL A 121 3.03 5.83 7.57
N SER A 122 1.90 6.05 8.19
CA SER A 122 1.49 7.33 8.75
C SER A 122 1.27 7.22 10.25
N PHE A 123 1.61 8.26 10.99
CA PHE A 123 1.45 8.32 12.43
C PHE A 123 0.43 9.39 12.80
N ALA A 124 -0.54 9.03 13.65
CA ALA A 124 -1.59 9.93 14.08
C ALA A 124 -1.07 11.03 15.01
N ASP A 125 -0.13 10.71 15.88
CA ASP A 125 0.51 11.63 16.82
C ASP A 125 2.03 11.63 16.63
N LYS A 126 2.63 12.82 16.79
CA LYS A 126 4.08 13.04 16.74
C LYS A 126 4.82 12.45 17.94
N ASN A 127 4.12 12.19 19.02
CA ASN A 127 4.70 11.62 20.24
C ASN A 127 4.92 10.10 20.14
N ILE A 128 4.38 9.43 19.13
CA ILE A 128 4.60 8.01 18.91
C ILE A 128 6.08 7.78 18.58
N ASN A 129 6.70 6.80 19.23
CA ASN A 129 8.07 6.40 18.95
C ASN A 129 8.11 5.68 17.59
N GLN A 130 8.25 6.48 16.52
CA GLN A 130 8.26 5.97 15.14
C GLN A 130 9.31 4.88 14.94
N LYS A 131 10.51 5.07 15.50
CA LYS A 131 11.60 4.11 15.35
C LYS A 131 11.24 2.76 15.94
N GLU A 132 10.69 2.73 17.14
CA GLU A 132 10.25 1.49 17.80
C GLU A 132 9.23 0.74 16.95
N VAL A 133 8.25 1.44 16.38
CA VAL A 133 7.22 0.83 15.53
C VAL A 133 7.81 0.30 14.22
N LEU A 134 8.69 1.07 13.56
CA LEU A 134 9.32 0.66 12.32
C LEU A 134 10.24 -0.56 12.52
N ASP A 135 10.97 -0.59 13.63
CA ASP A 135 11.84 -1.72 14.01
C ASP A 135 10.98 -2.96 14.36
N TYR A 136 9.87 -2.77 15.10
CA TYR A 136 8.95 -3.85 15.46
C TYR A 136 8.31 -4.51 14.25
N LEU A 137 7.89 -3.72 13.27
CA LEU A 137 7.28 -4.20 12.03
C LEU A 137 8.32 -4.65 10.97
N GLU A 138 9.61 -4.64 11.31
CA GLU A 138 10.73 -5.00 10.43
C GLU A 138 10.71 -4.27 9.07
N LEU A 139 10.23 -3.02 9.06
CA LEU A 139 10.03 -2.27 7.83
C LEU A 139 11.36 -1.88 7.14
N SER A 140 12.48 -1.89 7.86
CA SER A 140 13.81 -1.68 7.28
C SER A 140 14.18 -2.69 6.18
N LEU A 141 13.51 -3.85 6.18
CA LEU A 141 13.70 -4.91 5.19
C LEU A 141 12.78 -4.78 3.97
N LYS A 142 11.85 -3.83 4.00
CA LYS A 142 10.82 -3.64 2.98
C LYS A 142 10.90 -2.23 2.37
N THR A 143 10.29 -2.04 1.20
CA THR A 143 10.15 -0.69 0.62
C THR A 143 9.01 0.03 1.33
N PHE A 144 9.33 1.08 2.07
CA PHE A 144 8.32 1.87 2.77
C PHE A 144 8.55 3.38 2.63
N HIS A 145 7.46 4.13 2.80
CA HIS A 145 7.43 5.59 2.80
C HIS A 145 6.77 6.10 4.06
N ILE A 146 7.28 7.18 4.63
CA ILE A 146 6.61 7.88 5.72
C ILE A 146 5.59 8.85 5.13
N GLY A 147 4.31 8.59 5.38
CA GLY A 147 3.21 9.46 4.98
C GLY A 147 3.08 10.65 5.94
N HIS A 148 3.06 11.86 5.38
CA HIS A 148 2.84 13.10 6.16
C HIS A 148 1.47 13.71 5.88
N PHE A 149 0.79 13.23 4.85
CA PHE A 149 -0.52 13.71 4.47
C PHE A 149 -1.60 13.09 5.37
N ARG A 150 -2.41 13.95 5.99
CA ARG A 150 -3.52 13.57 6.85
C ARG A 150 -4.81 14.14 6.22
N PRO A 151 -5.54 13.36 5.42
CA PRO A 151 -6.74 13.81 4.73
C PRO A 151 -7.88 14.08 5.72
N LYS A 152 -8.48 15.28 5.65
CA LYS A 152 -9.68 15.60 6.42
C LYS A 152 -10.87 14.77 5.94
N ILE A 153 -11.86 14.54 6.80
CA ILE A 153 -13.08 13.78 6.49
C ILE A 153 -13.80 14.30 5.23
N SER A 154 -13.84 15.63 5.02
CA SER A 154 -14.43 16.21 3.80
C SER A 154 -13.69 15.77 2.54
N TYR A 155 -12.36 15.75 2.58
CA TYR A 155 -11.53 15.27 1.47
C TYR A 155 -11.72 13.76 1.23
N GLN A 156 -11.75 12.98 2.31
CA GLN A 156 -11.98 11.52 2.22
C GLN A 156 -13.30 11.22 1.51
N ASN A 157 -14.39 11.91 1.89
CA ASN A 157 -15.70 11.75 1.27
C ASN A 157 -15.70 12.12 -0.22
N GLU A 158 -15.06 13.24 -0.58
CA GLU A 158 -14.95 13.67 -1.98
C GLU A 158 -14.11 12.70 -2.80
N LEU A 159 -12.98 12.25 -2.28
CA LEU A 159 -12.10 11.28 -2.90
C LEU A 159 -12.84 9.96 -3.17
N PHE A 160 -13.48 9.40 -2.15
CA PHE A 160 -14.22 8.13 -2.29
C PHE A 160 -15.41 8.25 -3.23
N LYS A 161 -16.13 9.39 -3.20
CA LYS A 161 -17.21 9.66 -4.13
C LYS A 161 -16.74 9.57 -5.59
N ASN A 162 -15.60 10.16 -5.89
CA ASN A 162 -15.04 10.20 -7.24
C ASN A 162 -14.47 8.85 -7.66
N VAL A 163 -13.71 8.20 -6.78
CA VAL A 163 -13.02 6.94 -7.06
C VAL A 163 -13.99 5.77 -7.22
N PHE A 164 -14.96 5.65 -6.31
CA PHE A 164 -15.93 4.55 -6.31
C PHE A 164 -17.25 4.91 -7.00
N ASN A 165 -17.31 6.10 -7.63
CA ASN A 165 -18.46 6.57 -8.39
C ASN A 165 -19.79 6.52 -7.61
N ILE A 166 -19.74 6.93 -6.33
CA ILE A 166 -20.85 6.82 -5.39
C ILE A 166 -21.93 7.86 -5.71
N GLN A 167 -23.15 7.37 -5.99
CA GLN A 167 -24.35 8.18 -6.17
C GLN A 167 -25.35 7.86 -5.06
N SER A 168 -25.12 8.37 -3.88
CA SER A 168 -25.92 8.13 -2.69
C SER A 168 -26.29 9.42 -1.98
N LEU A 169 -27.38 9.39 -1.18
CA LEU A 169 -27.73 10.45 -0.25
C LEU A 169 -26.88 10.41 1.03
N LEU A 170 -26.28 9.25 1.31
CA LEU A 170 -25.34 9.08 2.42
C LEU A 170 -23.99 9.70 2.07
N THR A 171 -23.18 10.01 3.07
CA THR A 171 -21.78 10.33 2.85
C THR A 171 -21.06 9.12 2.22
N SER A 172 -19.96 9.36 1.53
CA SER A 172 -19.24 8.26 0.88
C SER A 172 -18.69 7.25 1.90
N ILE A 173 -18.27 7.73 3.06
CA ILE A 173 -17.78 6.89 4.16
C ILE A 173 -18.91 5.99 4.69
N GLU A 174 -20.11 6.53 4.91
CA GLU A 174 -21.28 5.72 5.31
C GLU A 174 -21.72 4.74 4.25
N HIS A 175 -21.66 5.14 2.96
CA HIS A 175 -22.01 4.25 1.85
C HIS A 175 -21.06 3.04 1.74
N LEU A 176 -19.81 3.20 2.17
CA LEU A 176 -18.79 2.15 2.17
C LEU A 176 -18.73 1.36 3.50
N ASP A 177 -19.66 1.61 4.43
CA ASP A 177 -19.70 1.00 5.78
C ASP A 177 -18.40 1.23 6.60
N MET A 178 -17.74 2.38 6.39
CA MET A 178 -16.44 2.68 7.02
C MET A 178 -16.51 3.72 8.14
N GLU A 179 -17.69 4.18 8.54
CA GLU A 179 -17.87 5.21 9.58
C GLU A 179 -17.38 4.78 10.96
N ARG A 180 -17.28 3.46 11.21
CA ARG A 180 -16.84 2.90 12.51
C ARG A 180 -15.36 2.55 12.57
N VAL A 181 -14.63 2.77 11.49
CA VAL A 181 -13.21 2.42 11.34
C VAL A 181 -12.40 3.62 10.83
N PRO A 182 -12.34 4.73 11.61
CA PRO A 182 -11.79 6.00 11.15
C PRO A 182 -10.31 5.93 10.75
N LEU A 183 -9.51 5.12 11.43
CA LEU A 183 -8.09 4.96 11.09
C LEU A 183 -7.91 4.24 9.75
N SER A 184 -8.72 3.19 9.50
CA SER A 184 -8.70 2.49 8.20
C SER A 184 -9.23 3.36 7.08
N THR A 185 -10.26 4.18 7.36
CA THR A 185 -10.83 5.11 6.39
C THR A 185 -9.79 6.14 5.95
N GLU A 186 -9.06 6.71 6.90
CA GLU A 186 -7.98 7.64 6.61
C GLU A 186 -6.82 6.94 5.91
N SER A 187 -6.43 5.75 6.35
CA SER A 187 -5.41 4.92 5.72
C SER A 187 -5.73 4.64 4.25
N LEU A 188 -6.99 4.28 3.94
CA LEU A 188 -7.44 4.05 2.57
C LEU A 188 -7.37 5.32 1.72
N ALA A 189 -7.74 6.47 2.29
CA ALA A 189 -7.66 7.73 1.56
C ALA A 189 -6.21 8.11 1.22
N VAL A 190 -5.27 7.90 2.16
CA VAL A 190 -3.82 8.10 1.92
C VAL A 190 -3.32 7.15 0.82
N LEU A 191 -3.74 5.89 0.87
CA LEU A 191 -3.35 4.89 -0.12
C LEU A 191 -3.84 5.23 -1.53
N ILE A 192 -5.11 5.60 -1.66
CA ILE A 192 -5.70 6.01 -2.94
C ILE A 192 -5.00 7.25 -3.49
N ASP A 193 -4.76 8.26 -2.65
CA ASP A 193 -4.06 9.49 -3.05
C ASP A 193 -2.65 9.20 -3.56
N PHE A 194 -1.93 8.29 -2.89
CA PHE A 194 -0.62 7.81 -3.32
C PHE A 194 -0.69 7.13 -4.71
N VAL A 195 -1.64 6.23 -4.90
CA VAL A 195 -1.83 5.52 -6.17
C VAL A 195 -2.18 6.48 -7.30
N ILE A 196 -3.05 7.46 -7.06
CA ILE A 196 -3.41 8.53 -8.01
C ILE A 196 -2.16 9.30 -8.47
N GLY A 197 -1.29 9.63 -7.53
CA GLY A 197 -0.06 10.36 -7.81
C GLY A 197 0.93 9.59 -8.70
N HIS A 198 0.79 8.25 -8.78
CA HIS A 198 1.65 7.39 -9.59
C HIS A 198 1.00 7.06 -10.95
N ASP A 199 -0.22 6.55 -10.93
CA ASP A 199 -0.98 6.25 -12.15
C ASP A 199 -2.49 6.40 -11.90
N SER A 200 -3.08 7.43 -12.50
CA SER A 200 -4.51 7.71 -12.39
C SER A 200 -5.41 6.65 -13.06
N ASN A 201 -4.87 5.81 -13.94
CA ASN A 201 -5.66 4.77 -14.61
C ASN A 201 -6.02 3.60 -13.68
N ILE A 202 -5.23 3.37 -12.64
CA ILE A 202 -5.47 2.33 -11.63
C ILE A 202 -6.84 2.52 -10.98
N ILE A 203 -7.23 3.76 -10.74
CA ILE A 203 -8.45 4.12 -10.03
C ILE A 203 -9.70 3.59 -10.73
N GLN A 204 -9.71 3.56 -12.06
CA GLN A 204 -10.85 3.09 -12.84
C GLN A 204 -11.14 1.59 -12.64
N LYS A 205 -10.18 0.85 -12.08
CA LYS A 205 -10.29 -0.59 -11.82
C LYS A 205 -10.58 -0.93 -10.36
N LEU A 206 -10.57 0.07 -9.45
CA LEU A 206 -10.73 -0.19 -8.03
C LEU A 206 -12.15 -0.68 -7.72
N SER A 207 -12.23 -1.81 -7.03
CA SER A 207 -13.46 -2.33 -6.46
C SER A 207 -13.81 -1.62 -5.15
N HIS A 208 -15.07 -1.69 -4.74
CA HIS A 208 -15.47 -1.22 -3.42
C HIS A 208 -14.62 -1.89 -2.33
N PRO A 209 -14.15 -1.15 -1.33
CA PRO A 209 -13.32 -1.68 -0.27
C PRO A 209 -14.08 -2.74 0.54
N GLN A 210 -13.39 -3.82 0.86
CA GLN A 210 -13.92 -4.91 1.64
C GLN A 210 -13.18 -5.04 2.96
N LYS A 211 -13.92 -5.26 4.04
CA LYS A 211 -13.29 -5.55 5.32
C LYS A 211 -12.56 -6.88 5.23
N LEU A 212 -11.28 -6.87 5.60
CA LEU A 212 -10.48 -8.09 5.64
C LEU A 212 -10.96 -9.00 6.76
N ASP A 213 -11.29 -10.24 6.41
CA ASP A 213 -11.64 -11.29 7.38
C ASP A 213 -10.38 -12.08 7.72
N VAL A 214 -9.66 -11.63 8.75
CA VAL A 214 -8.43 -12.29 9.23
C VAL A 214 -8.68 -13.68 9.81
N SER A 215 -9.94 -14.02 10.19
CA SER A 215 -10.28 -15.34 10.74
C SER A 215 -10.14 -16.49 9.74
N ARG A 216 -10.06 -16.16 8.45
CA ARG A 216 -9.87 -17.16 7.37
C ARG A 216 -8.43 -17.61 7.19
N TYR A 217 -7.49 -16.94 7.83
CA TYR A 217 -6.07 -17.19 7.64
C TYR A 217 -5.45 -17.73 8.93
N ILE A 218 -4.58 -18.71 8.78
CA ILE A 218 -3.75 -19.22 9.86
C ILE A 218 -2.33 -18.75 9.60
N TYR A 219 -1.78 -17.96 10.51
CA TYR A 219 -0.36 -17.61 10.46
C TYR A 219 0.47 -18.82 10.90
N LEU A 220 1.30 -19.31 9.99
CA LEU A 220 2.25 -20.37 10.26
C LEU A 220 3.64 -19.73 10.39
N GLY A 221 4.02 -19.39 11.62
CA GLY A 221 5.34 -18.84 11.90
C GLY A 221 6.44 -19.90 11.82
N ASN A 222 7.68 -19.47 11.57
CA ASN A 222 8.92 -20.23 11.61
C ASN A 222 8.80 -21.69 11.15
N ASN A 223 9.43 -22.12 10.12
CA ASN A 223 9.55 -23.52 9.65
C ASN A 223 8.31 -24.43 9.82
N ALA A 224 7.16 -23.89 10.25
CA ALA A 224 5.96 -24.68 10.46
C ALA A 224 5.46 -25.31 9.16
N LEU A 225 5.64 -24.64 8.02
CA LEU A 225 5.33 -25.17 6.70
C LEU A 225 6.18 -26.40 6.36
N GLU A 226 7.47 -26.38 6.73
CA GLU A 226 8.38 -27.52 6.55
C GLU A 226 8.05 -28.66 7.52
N GLN A 227 7.79 -28.34 8.80
CA GLN A 227 7.46 -29.31 9.84
C GLN A 227 6.11 -30.00 9.57
N LEU A 228 5.17 -29.32 8.96
CA LEU A 228 3.87 -29.86 8.57
C LEU A 228 3.88 -30.54 7.20
N ASN A 229 5.04 -30.61 6.52
CA ASN A 229 5.18 -31.15 5.16
C ASN A 229 4.19 -30.55 4.15
N VAL A 230 3.84 -29.29 4.30
CA VAL A 230 2.95 -28.57 3.38
C VAL A 230 3.70 -28.18 2.11
N ILE A 231 5.03 -28.01 2.22
CA ILE A 231 5.93 -27.76 1.11
C ILE A 231 6.81 -28.99 0.92
N GLU A 232 6.85 -29.54 -0.30
CA GLU A 232 7.83 -30.60 -0.63
C GLU A 232 9.24 -29.99 -0.55
N THR A 233 9.98 -30.34 0.49
CA THR A 233 11.42 -30.05 0.52
C THR A 233 12.12 -31.00 -0.45
N THR A 234 12.57 -30.49 -1.57
CA THR A 234 13.53 -31.19 -2.42
C THR A 234 14.84 -31.31 -1.67
N HIS A 235 14.98 -32.37 -0.86
CA HIS A 235 16.29 -32.79 -0.38
C HIS A 235 17.10 -33.28 -1.57
N ASN A 236 18.07 -32.45 -2.00
CA ASN A 236 19.20 -32.91 -2.79
C ASN A 236 20.30 -33.40 -1.89
#